data_6bdcc6fbc8fec0af9250c84ae3094e3c
#
_entry.id   6bdcc6fbc8fec0af9250c84ae3094e3c
#
_cell.length_a   1.000
_cell.length_b   1.000
_cell.length_c   1.000
_cell.angle_alpha   90.00
_cell.angle_beta   90.00
_cell.angle_gamma   90.00
#
_symmetry.space_group_name_H-M   'P 1'
#
loop_
_entity.id
_entity.type
_entity.pdbx_description
1 polymer ?
#
loop_
_entity_poly.entity_id
_entity_poly.type
_entity_poly.pdbx_seq_one_letter_code
_entity_poly.pdbx_strand_id
1 'polypeptide(L)'
;KFKEKVQTIYIDPPFNTGDDFEYVDRFQDSTWLTLMHNRIQAAKDFLKTTGGIFLHLDWNAQHLGRLILESVFSKDNFINEIIWRIGWVSGYKTQVDAFVRNHDTIYIFSKTSRKDYYFKKADSKIPYNSFDKALIGDELSNIIKKWGINNNEIKNIKLVIKDNLGKVYKIGLETASGKYNIEDTWNCSEYEDLHSNKIKRNAKEYTPNGSEITQKPEQLLQRIISLTTNKNDIIFDFFSGSGTTIATAHKLGRKWIGVEM
;
A
#
# COMPACT_ATOMS: atom_id res chain seq x y z
N LYS A 1 12.68 26.93 -4.66
CA LYS A 1 11.65 27.23 -3.65
C LYS A 1 11.35 26.02 -2.75
N PHE A 2 11.36 24.79 -3.27
CA PHE A 2 10.96 23.57 -2.54
C PHE A 2 12.13 22.65 -2.16
N LYS A 3 13.37 23.03 -2.40
CA LYS A 3 14.56 22.27 -2.02
C LYS A 3 14.51 21.93 -0.52
N GLU A 4 14.68 20.63 -0.20
CA GLU A 4 14.66 20.10 1.17
C GLU A 4 13.38 20.38 2.00
N LYS A 5 12.22 20.47 1.33
CA LYS A 5 10.92 20.74 1.98
C LYS A 5 9.92 19.60 1.88
N VAL A 6 10.12 18.67 0.96
CA VAL A 6 9.22 17.54 0.73
C VAL A 6 9.52 16.43 1.74
N GLN A 7 8.48 15.95 2.44
CA GLN A 7 8.61 14.85 3.39
C GLN A 7 8.49 13.50 2.72
N THR A 8 7.54 13.36 1.80
CA THR A 8 7.32 12.09 1.10
C THR A 8 7.10 12.35 -0.38
N ILE A 9 7.81 11.59 -1.21
CA ILE A 9 7.53 11.44 -2.63
C ILE A 9 6.83 10.10 -2.81
N TYR A 10 5.70 10.09 -3.49
CA TYR A 10 5.07 8.88 -4.00
C TYR A 10 4.88 9.03 -5.49
N ILE A 11 5.32 8.04 -6.26
CA ILE A 11 5.16 8.02 -7.70
C ILE A 11 4.71 6.64 -8.19
N ASP A 12 3.83 6.67 -9.17
CA ASP A 12 3.26 5.54 -9.91
C ASP A 12 3.46 5.82 -11.40
N PRO A 13 4.70 5.67 -11.92
CA PRO A 13 5.03 6.02 -13.30
C PRO A 13 4.45 5.01 -14.30
N PRO A 14 4.47 5.29 -15.60
CA PRO A 14 4.21 4.30 -16.63
C PRO A 14 5.10 3.06 -16.45
N PHE A 15 4.49 1.86 -16.48
CA PHE A 15 5.20 0.60 -16.15
C PHE A 15 5.93 -0.02 -17.34
N ASN A 16 5.91 0.65 -18.50
CA ASN A 16 6.50 0.15 -19.73
C ASN A 16 5.92 -1.20 -20.17
N THR A 17 4.61 -1.37 -20.02
CA THR A 17 3.90 -2.62 -20.34
C THR A 17 3.73 -2.82 -21.84
N GLY A 18 3.78 -1.76 -22.62
CA GLY A 18 3.48 -1.75 -24.04
C GLY A 18 1.99 -1.76 -24.37
N ASP A 19 1.12 -1.65 -23.36
CA ASP A 19 -0.33 -1.57 -23.53
C ASP A 19 -0.77 -0.20 -24.07
N ASP A 20 -1.95 -0.14 -24.69
CA ASP A 20 -2.52 1.09 -25.22
C ASP A 20 -3.27 1.84 -24.10
N PHE A 21 -2.58 2.76 -23.46
CA PHE A 21 -3.16 3.70 -22.50
C PHE A 21 -3.34 5.10 -23.13
N GLU A 22 -4.02 6.02 -22.45
CA GLU A 22 -4.12 7.43 -22.85
C GLU A 22 -2.77 8.15 -22.77
N TYR A 23 -1.76 7.55 -22.15
CA TYR A 23 -0.39 8.03 -22.04
C TYR A 23 0.60 7.03 -22.66
N VAL A 24 1.80 7.50 -22.98
CA VAL A 24 2.84 6.65 -23.58
C VAL A 24 3.37 5.66 -22.54
N ASP A 25 3.10 4.37 -22.73
CA ASP A 25 3.63 3.26 -21.92
C ASP A 25 4.48 2.27 -22.72
N ARG A 26 4.95 2.70 -23.90
CA ARG A 26 5.82 1.93 -24.79
C ARG A 26 7.15 2.64 -24.94
N PHE A 27 8.10 2.31 -24.11
CA PHE A 27 9.45 2.81 -24.18
C PHE A 27 10.41 1.66 -24.51
N GLN A 28 11.53 2.00 -25.17
CA GLN A 28 12.69 1.14 -25.06
C GLN A 28 13.18 1.20 -23.59
N ASP A 29 13.62 0.09 -23.02
CA ASP A 29 14.04 0.03 -21.61
C ASP A 29 15.10 1.09 -21.27
N SER A 30 16.04 1.34 -22.17
CA SER A 30 17.05 2.39 -22.00
C SER A 30 16.45 3.80 -21.90
N THR A 31 15.39 4.07 -22.68
CA THR A 31 14.71 5.37 -22.66
C THR A 31 13.92 5.53 -21.34
N TRP A 32 13.20 4.50 -20.94
CA TRP A 32 12.49 4.48 -19.67
C TRP A 32 13.43 4.64 -18.47
N LEU A 33 14.55 3.91 -18.47
CA LEU A 33 15.58 4.02 -17.45
C LEU A 33 16.14 5.44 -17.35
N THR A 34 16.45 6.06 -18.50
CA THR A 34 16.98 7.43 -18.55
C THR A 34 15.95 8.42 -18.02
N LEU A 35 14.69 8.30 -18.44
CA LEU A 35 13.59 9.16 -17.99
C LEU A 35 13.43 9.09 -16.47
N MET A 36 13.33 7.88 -15.94
CA MET A 36 13.12 7.63 -14.53
C MET A 36 14.31 8.08 -13.68
N HIS A 37 15.53 7.72 -14.11
CA HIS A 37 16.75 8.13 -13.40
C HIS A 37 16.83 9.65 -13.26
N ASN A 38 16.68 10.39 -14.37
CA ASN A 38 16.80 11.85 -14.37
C ASN A 38 15.73 12.52 -13.48
N ARG A 39 14.49 12.04 -13.54
CA ARG A 39 13.39 12.59 -12.73
C ARG A 39 13.57 12.28 -11.24
N ILE A 40 13.92 11.06 -10.89
CA ILE A 40 14.17 10.64 -9.51
C ILE A 40 15.39 11.36 -8.94
N GLN A 41 16.46 11.52 -9.71
CA GLN A 41 17.64 12.28 -9.31
C GLN A 41 17.30 13.74 -9.00
N ALA A 42 16.55 14.39 -9.86
CA ALA A 42 16.08 15.77 -9.62
C ALA A 42 15.14 15.87 -8.41
N ALA A 43 14.25 14.88 -8.24
CA ALA A 43 13.28 14.86 -7.13
C ALA A 43 13.96 14.65 -5.76
N LYS A 44 15.09 13.97 -5.70
CA LYS A 44 15.85 13.76 -4.46
C LYS A 44 16.22 15.06 -3.77
N ASP A 45 16.52 16.12 -4.53
CA ASP A 45 16.88 17.43 -3.97
C ASP A 45 15.73 18.11 -3.23
N PHE A 46 14.49 17.75 -3.54
CA PHE A 46 13.33 18.30 -2.85
C PHE A 46 13.07 17.64 -1.50
N LEU A 47 13.53 16.41 -1.27
CA LEU A 47 13.32 15.68 -0.03
C LEU A 47 14.04 16.34 1.15
N LYS A 48 13.37 16.38 2.30
CA LYS A 48 14.00 16.63 3.61
C LYS A 48 15.00 15.51 3.92
N THR A 49 15.93 15.76 4.83
CA THR A 49 16.84 14.72 5.35
C THR A 49 16.08 13.54 5.97
N THR A 50 14.93 13.80 6.58
CA THR A 50 14.03 12.78 7.16
C THR A 50 13.04 12.19 6.17
N GLY A 51 13.07 12.64 4.92
CA GLY A 51 12.11 12.25 3.88
C GLY A 51 12.49 10.95 3.16
N GLY A 52 11.54 10.45 2.39
CA GLY A 52 11.72 9.26 1.57
C GLY A 52 10.88 9.26 0.31
N ILE A 53 11.26 8.37 -0.60
CA ILE A 53 10.55 8.10 -1.86
C ILE A 53 9.89 6.74 -1.82
N PHE A 54 8.67 6.68 -2.35
CA PHE A 54 7.89 5.48 -2.64
C PHE A 54 7.78 5.35 -4.16
N LEU A 55 8.36 4.31 -4.71
CA LEU A 55 8.26 3.99 -6.14
C LEU A 55 7.39 2.75 -6.31
N HIS A 56 6.21 2.93 -6.88
CA HIS A 56 5.24 1.89 -7.15
C HIS A 56 5.43 1.37 -8.57
N LEU A 57 5.61 0.08 -8.74
CA LEU A 57 5.84 -0.55 -10.03
C LEU A 57 5.19 -1.92 -10.09
N ASP A 58 4.83 -2.31 -11.30
CA ASP A 58 4.44 -3.69 -11.61
C ASP A 58 5.66 -4.60 -11.82
N TRP A 59 5.39 -5.85 -12.16
CA TRP A 59 6.42 -6.85 -12.41
C TRP A 59 7.33 -6.54 -13.62
N ASN A 60 6.87 -5.76 -14.61
CA ASN A 60 7.67 -5.42 -15.79
C ASN A 60 8.84 -4.51 -15.41
N ALA A 61 8.54 -3.48 -14.63
CA ALA A 61 9.49 -2.41 -14.35
C ALA A 61 10.16 -2.49 -12.97
N GLN A 62 9.66 -3.34 -12.05
CA GLN A 62 10.13 -3.38 -10.66
C GLN A 62 11.65 -3.59 -10.54
N HIS A 63 12.22 -4.51 -11.30
CA HIS A 63 13.65 -4.83 -11.22
C HIS A 63 14.52 -3.65 -11.69
N LEU A 64 14.09 -2.92 -12.72
CA LEU A 64 14.76 -1.71 -13.22
C LEU A 64 14.60 -0.55 -12.23
N GLY A 65 13.41 -0.39 -11.65
CA GLY A 65 13.15 0.64 -10.66
C GLY A 65 14.00 0.50 -9.41
N ARG A 66 14.21 -0.73 -8.94
CA ARG A 66 15.12 -1.01 -7.82
C ARG A 66 16.54 -0.54 -8.11
N LEU A 67 17.09 -0.86 -9.30
CA LEU A 67 18.43 -0.43 -9.69
C LEU A 67 18.56 1.09 -9.77
N ILE A 68 17.55 1.79 -10.31
CA ILE A 68 17.53 3.25 -10.35
C ILE A 68 17.59 3.83 -8.94
N LEU A 69 16.73 3.34 -8.04
CA LEU A 69 16.71 3.85 -6.66
C LEU A 69 18.02 3.61 -5.93
N GLU A 70 18.66 2.46 -6.11
CA GLU A 70 19.98 2.17 -5.56
C GLU A 70 21.07 3.09 -6.12
N SER A 71 21.02 3.40 -7.42
CA SER A 71 21.97 4.31 -8.06
C SER A 71 21.83 5.76 -7.56
N VAL A 72 20.59 6.21 -7.32
CA VAL A 72 20.32 7.58 -6.89
C VAL A 72 20.46 7.75 -5.38
N PHE A 73 19.89 6.84 -4.60
CA PHE A 73 19.80 6.98 -3.14
C PHE A 73 20.87 6.21 -2.36
N SER A 74 21.62 5.30 -2.98
CA SER A 74 22.48 4.29 -2.38
C SER A 74 21.70 3.11 -1.79
N LYS A 75 22.27 1.92 -1.91
CA LYS A 75 21.74 0.67 -1.33
C LYS A 75 21.54 0.76 0.18
N ASP A 76 22.39 1.49 0.88
CA ASP A 76 22.31 1.63 2.35
C ASP A 76 21.07 2.40 2.83
N ASN A 77 20.45 3.16 1.94
CA ASN A 77 19.26 3.94 2.21
C ASN A 77 17.95 3.20 1.88
N PHE A 78 18.03 1.94 1.50
CA PHE A 78 16.88 1.07 1.33
C PHE A 78 16.16 0.85 2.66
N ILE A 79 14.84 1.12 2.68
CA ILE A 79 14.00 0.94 3.86
C ILE A 79 13.25 -0.38 3.78
N ASN A 80 12.35 -0.52 2.78
CA ASN A 80 11.51 -1.71 2.57
C ASN A 80 11.17 -1.91 1.10
N GLU A 81 10.80 -3.13 0.80
CA GLU A 81 10.04 -3.55 -0.37
C GLU A 81 8.67 -4.01 0.12
N ILE A 82 7.61 -3.36 -0.36
CA ILE A 82 6.24 -3.71 -0.02
C ILE A 82 5.66 -4.48 -1.21
N ILE A 83 5.14 -5.66 -0.93
CA ILE A 83 4.37 -6.47 -1.88
C ILE A 83 2.89 -6.16 -1.66
N TRP A 84 2.29 -5.40 -2.57
CA TRP A 84 0.88 -5.05 -2.51
C TRP A 84 0.06 -5.98 -3.39
N ARG A 85 -0.75 -6.83 -2.78
CA ARG A 85 -1.72 -7.65 -3.48
C ARG A 85 -2.84 -6.78 -4.01
N ILE A 86 -3.00 -6.75 -5.35
CA ILE A 86 -3.88 -5.81 -6.03
C ILE A 86 -5.36 -6.09 -5.74
N GLY A 87 -5.76 -7.37 -5.68
CA GLY A 87 -7.16 -7.72 -5.44
C GLY A 87 -7.50 -9.17 -5.73
N TRP A 88 -8.76 -9.42 -6.02
CA TRP A 88 -9.22 -10.76 -6.40
C TRP A 88 -8.86 -11.04 -7.85
N VAL A 89 -8.33 -12.24 -8.09
CA VAL A 89 -8.03 -12.72 -9.44
C VAL A 89 -9.31 -13.28 -10.06
N SER A 90 -9.65 -12.80 -11.25
CA SER A 90 -10.83 -13.27 -11.99
C SER A 90 -10.66 -13.09 -13.50
N GLY A 91 -11.52 -13.75 -14.27
CA GLY A 91 -11.58 -13.59 -15.73
C GLY A 91 -10.35 -14.18 -16.44
N TYR A 92 -9.89 -13.50 -17.49
CA TYR A 92 -8.80 -13.96 -18.35
C TYR A 92 -7.47 -14.19 -17.60
N LYS A 93 -7.26 -13.51 -16.48
CA LYS A 93 -6.05 -13.68 -15.65
C LYS A 93 -5.91 -15.09 -15.08
N THR A 94 -7.00 -15.87 -15.01
CA THR A 94 -6.97 -17.26 -14.53
C THR A 94 -6.64 -18.29 -15.62
N GLN A 95 -6.53 -17.85 -16.88
CA GLN A 95 -6.30 -18.71 -18.05
C GLN A 95 -4.82 -18.80 -18.44
N VAL A 96 -3.92 -18.48 -17.54
CA VAL A 96 -2.48 -18.55 -17.80
C VAL A 96 -1.89 -19.89 -17.39
N ASP A 97 -0.95 -20.42 -18.16
CA ASP A 97 -0.21 -21.66 -17.88
C ASP A 97 0.94 -21.42 -16.87
N ALA A 98 0.70 -20.56 -15.89
CA ALA A 98 1.67 -20.20 -14.86
C ALA A 98 0.95 -19.73 -13.58
N PHE A 99 1.70 -19.42 -12.52
CA PHE A 99 1.12 -18.78 -11.35
C PHE A 99 0.56 -17.39 -11.71
N VAL A 100 -0.69 -17.14 -11.30
CA VAL A 100 -1.37 -15.89 -11.61
C VAL A 100 -0.75 -14.75 -10.84
N ARG A 101 -0.26 -13.73 -11.57
CA ARG A 101 0.27 -12.52 -10.94
C ARG A 101 -0.84 -11.67 -10.35
N ASN A 102 -0.65 -11.27 -9.11
CA ASN A 102 -1.65 -10.51 -8.38
C ASN A 102 -1.03 -9.52 -7.38
N HIS A 103 0.13 -8.98 -7.71
CA HIS A 103 0.77 -7.96 -6.88
C HIS A 103 1.54 -6.94 -7.72
N ASP A 104 1.68 -5.76 -7.14
CA ASP A 104 2.66 -4.75 -7.50
C ASP A 104 3.65 -4.60 -6.36
N THR A 105 4.78 -3.97 -6.64
CA THR A 105 5.86 -3.73 -5.69
C THR A 105 6.01 -2.24 -5.42
N ILE A 106 6.18 -1.86 -4.15
CA ILE A 106 6.45 -0.49 -3.76
C ILE A 106 7.80 -0.45 -3.03
N TYR A 107 8.80 0.14 -3.65
CA TYR A 107 10.12 0.34 -3.03
C TYR A 107 10.15 1.62 -2.20
N ILE A 108 10.79 1.55 -1.03
CA ILE A 108 10.96 2.68 -0.13
C ILE A 108 12.46 2.93 0.09
N PHE A 109 12.88 4.16 -0.20
CA PHE A 109 14.24 4.64 0.09
C PHE A 109 14.19 5.94 0.88
N SER A 110 15.07 6.06 1.88
CA SER A 110 15.29 7.31 2.58
C SER A 110 16.23 8.24 1.79
N LYS A 111 16.14 9.55 2.02
CA LYS A 111 17.06 10.51 1.39
C LYS A 111 18.49 10.32 1.85
N THR A 112 18.71 10.18 3.15
CA THR A 112 20.04 10.18 3.77
C THR A 112 20.37 8.85 4.42
N SER A 113 19.71 8.50 5.52
CA SER A 113 19.94 7.25 6.23
C SER A 113 18.64 6.64 6.72
N ARG A 114 18.67 5.32 6.95
CA ARG A 114 17.52 4.62 7.58
C ARG A 114 17.20 5.16 8.97
N LYS A 115 18.20 5.67 9.70
CA LYS A 115 18.03 6.19 11.08
C LYS A 115 17.31 7.53 11.09
N ASP A 116 17.51 8.34 10.07
CA ASP A 116 16.91 9.67 9.96
C ASP A 116 15.51 9.63 9.36
N TYR A 117 15.14 8.52 8.70
CA TYR A 117 13.86 8.38 8.04
C TYR A 117 12.70 8.48 9.03
N TYR A 118 11.79 9.41 8.76
CA TYR A 118 10.62 9.62 9.61
C TYR A 118 9.54 8.57 9.35
N PHE A 119 9.22 7.80 10.38
CA PHE A 119 8.16 6.81 10.35
C PHE A 119 7.41 6.75 11.69
N LYS A 120 6.09 6.82 11.65
CA LYS A 120 5.23 6.77 12.85
C LYS A 120 5.01 5.36 13.34
N LYS A 121 5.98 4.80 14.03
CA LYS A 121 5.93 3.42 14.53
C LYS A 121 4.72 3.16 15.43
N ALA A 122 4.29 4.12 16.21
CA ALA A 122 3.12 3.98 17.11
C ALA A 122 1.81 3.76 16.32
N ASP A 123 1.70 4.36 15.11
CA ASP A 123 0.53 4.28 14.25
C ASP A 123 0.61 3.10 13.26
N SER A 124 1.75 2.38 13.21
CA SER A 124 1.95 1.25 12.30
C SER A 124 1.31 -0.05 12.81
N LYS A 125 0.10 0.07 13.35
CA LYS A 125 -0.68 -1.06 13.84
C LYS A 125 -2.10 -0.96 13.31
N ILE A 126 -2.59 -2.07 12.75
CA ILE A 126 -3.96 -2.20 12.28
C ILE A 126 -4.80 -2.79 13.39
N PRO A 127 -5.94 -2.17 13.75
CA PRO A 127 -6.87 -2.80 14.67
C PRO A 127 -7.43 -4.07 14.01
N TYR A 128 -7.60 -5.12 14.78
CA TYR A 128 -8.37 -6.27 14.33
C TYR A 128 -9.77 -5.81 13.93
N ASN A 129 -10.25 -6.26 12.77
CA ASN A 129 -11.60 -5.93 12.34
C ASN A 129 -12.64 -6.47 13.34
N SER A 130 -13.79 -5.79 13.39
CA SER A 130 -14.92 -6.19 14.25
C SER A 130 -15.45 -7.61 13.98
N PHE A 131 -15.09 -8.22 12.85
CA PHE A 131 -15.34 -9.65 12.59
C PHE A 131 -14.51 -10.55 13.50
N ASP A 132 -13.38 -10.09 14.01
CA ASP A 132 -12.57 -10.77 15.02
C ASP A 132 -12.94 -10.34 16.45
N LYS A 133 -13.88 -9.42 16.63
CA LYS A 133 -14.65 -9.33 17.87
C LYS A 133 -15.57 -10.55 17.91
N ALA A 134 -14.90 -11.66 17.88
CA ALA A 134 -15.45 -12.94 18.13
C ALA A 134 -16.25 -12.85 19.42
N LEU A 135 -17.50 -13.18 19.34
CA LEU A 135 -18.22 -13.78 20.44
C LEU A 135 -17.66 -13.35 21.81
N ILE A 136 -17.77 -12.06 22.14
CA ILE A 136 -17.45 -11.55 23.47
C ILE A 136 -18.75 -11.60 24.26
N GLY A 137 -18.70 -12.09 25.50
CA GLY A 137 -19.82 -12.14 26.41
C GLY A 137 -20.61 -13.45 26.35
N ASP A 138 -21.93 -13.37 26.41
CA ASP A 138 -22.80 -14.54 26.60
C ASP A 138 -22.72 -15.56 25.44
N GLU A 139 -22.47 -15.15 24.22
CA GLU A 139 -22.33 -16.06 23.08
C GLU A 139 -21.06 -16.91 23.19
N LEU A 140 -19.93 -16.32 23.56
CA LEU A 140 -18.69 -17.03 23.78
C LEU A 140 -18.83 -17.98 24.98
N SER A 141 -19.44 -17.51 26.07
CA SER A 141 -19.70 -18.32 27.27
C SER A 141 -20.58 -19.52 26.97
N ASN A 142 -21.59 -19.37 26.10
CA ASN A 142 -22.45 -20.44 25.67
C ASN A 142 -21.73 -21.48 24.80
N ILE A 143 -20.85 -21.05 23.91
CA ILE A 143 -20.06 -21.95 23.07
C ILE A 143 -19.02 -22.71 23.92
N ILE A 144 -18.35 -22.02 24.83
CA ILE A 144 -17.40 -22.62 25.75
C ILE A 144 -18.08 -23.70 26.59
N LYS A 145 -19.25 -23.39 27.18
CA LYS A 145 -20.04 -24.36 27.94
C LYS A 145 -20.50 -25.54 27.09
N LYS A 146 -21.01 -25.26 25.89
CA LYS A 146 -21.53 -26.30 24.98
C LYS A 146 -20.45 -27.29 24.53
N TRP A 147 -19.22 -26.84 24.42
CA TRP A 147 -18.09 -27.62 23.91
C TRP A 147 -17.13 -28.10 25.00
N GLY A 148 -17.40 -27.79 26.27
CA GLY A 148 -16.58 -28.21 27.41
C GLY A 148 -15.15 -27.66 27.41
N ILE A 149 -14.94 -26.50 26.76
CA ILE A 149 -13.62 -25.88 26.65
C ILE A 149 -13.28 -25.18 27.96
N ASN A 150 -12.11 -25.46 28.50
CA ASN A 150 -11.63 -24.83 29.74
C ASN A 150 -11.14 -23.39 29.41
N ASN A 151 -11.55 -22.42 30.25
CA ASN A 151 -11.15 -21.01 30.12
C ASN A 151 -9.64 -20.77 30.09
N ASN A 152 -8.85 -21.66 30.67
CA ASN A 152 -7.38 -21.58 30.64
C ASN A 152 -6.78 -22.07 29.31
N GLU A 153 -7.48 -22.90 28.55
CA GLU A 153 -7.06 -23.41 27.26
C GLU A 153 -7.37 -22.41 26.13
N ILE A 154 -8.36 -21.53 26.34
CA ILE A 154 -8.76 -20.49 25.38
C ILE A 154 -7.64 -19.48 25.15
N LYS A 155 -6.73 -19.30 26.09
CA LYS A 155 -5.63 -18.32 25.99
C LYS A 155 -4.65 -18.57 24.83
N ASN A 156 -4.68 -19.75 24.23
CA ASN A 156 -3.72 -20.15 23.20
C ASN A 156 -4.34 -20.72 21.90
N ILE A 157 -5.66 -20.70 21.74
CA ILE A 157 -6.32 -21.36 20.62
C ILE A 157 -6.90 -20.31 19.65
N LYS A 158 -6.46 -20.34 18.40
CA LYS A 158 -7.21 -19.79 17.29
C LYS A 158 -8.24 -20.81 16.86
N LEU A 159 -9.47 -20.67 17.32
CA LEU A 159 -10.56 -21.55 16.93
C LEU A 159 -11.33 -20.93 15.76
N VAL A 160 -11.44 -21.66 14.66
CA VAL A 160 -12.32 -21.33 13.55
C VAL A 160 -13.52 -22.26 13.62
N ILE A 161 -14.70 -21.71 13.86
CA ILE A 161 -15.94 -22.46 13.91
C ILE A 161 -16.76 -22.11 12.66
N LYS A 162 -17.25 -23.11 11.96
CA LYS A 162 -18.17 -22.96 10.86
C LYS A 162 -19.52 -23.51 11.31
N ASP A 163 -20.59 -22.70 11.26
CA ASP A 163 -21.93 -23.16 11.57
C ASP A 163 -22.54 -23.95 10.38
N ASN A 164 -23.70 -24.52 10.62
CA ASN A 164 -24.43 -25.31 9.62
C ASN A 164 -24.91 -24.49 8.40
N LEU A 165 -24.86 -23.16 8.49
CA LEU A 165 -25.18 -22.23 7.41
C LEU A 165 -23.95 -21.77 6.66
N GLY A 166 -22.77 -22.28 7.01
CA GLY A 166 -21.50 -21.95 6.39
C GLY A 166 -20.86 -20.66 6.91
N LYS A 167 -21.44 -20.02 7.91
CA LYS A 167 -20.89 -18.82 8.54
C LYS A 167 -19.69 -19.18 9.39
N VAL A 168 -18.58 -18.50 9.16
CA VAL A 168 -17.31 -18.75 9.83
C VAL A 168 -17.18 -17.79 11.01
N TYR A 169 -16.92 -18.37 12.18
CA TYR A 169 -16.62 -17.64 13.42
C TYR A 169 -15.18 -17.90 13.77
N LYS A 170 -14.42 -16.85 13.99
CA LYS A 170 -13.04 -16.95 14.46
C LYS A 170 -12.98 -16.53 15.91
N ILE A 171 -12.56 -17.42 16.76
CA ILE A 171 -12.25 -17.11 18.16
C ILE A 171 -10.75 -16.89 18.22
N GLY A 172 -10.34 -15.64 18.28
CA GLY A 172 -8.95 -15.25 18.47
C GLY A 172 -8.77 -14.59 19.83
N LEU A 173 -7.60 -14.79 20.43
CA LEU A 173 -7.22 -14.00 21.58
C LEU A 173 -7.06 -12.55 21.15
N GLU A 174 -7.72 -11.64 21.86
CA GLU A 174 -7.26 -10.26 21.89
C GLU A 174 -5.81 -10.28 22.36
N THR A 175 -4.86 -9.96 21.47
CA THR A 175 -3.59 -9.44 21.95
C THR A 175 -3.94 -8.23 22.82
N ALA A 176 -3.22 -8.00 23.90
CA ALA A 176 -3.53 -6.97 24.90
C ALA A 176 -3.75 -5.55 24.32
N SER A 177 -3.48 -5.33 23.02
CA SER A 177 -3.68 -4.09 22.30
C SER A 177 -4.79 -4.14 21.24
N GLY A 178 -5.37 -5.30 20.91
CA GLY A 178 -6.34 -5.46 19.82
C GLY A 178 -5.82 -4.99 18.44
N LYS A 179 -4.52 -4.99 18.25
CA LYS A 179 -3.84 -4.49 17.04
C LYS A 179 -2.70 -5.42 16.64
N TYR A 180 -2.47 -5.57 15.35
CA TYR A 180 -1.31 -6.26 14.80
C TYR A 180 -0.40 -5.29 14.02
N ASN A 181 0.88 -5.61 13.91
CA ASN A 181 1.81 -4.78 13.16
C ASN A 181 1.49 -4.83 11.67
N ILE A 182 1.62 -3.69 10.99
CA ILE A 182 1.58 -3.66 9.53
C ILE A 182 2.87 -4.31 9.02
N GLU A 183 2.71 -5.35 8.22
CA GLU A 183 3.79 -6.06 7.54
C GLU A 183 4.11 -5.40 6.18
N ASP A 184 5.08 -5.92 5.47
CA ASP A 184 5.44 -5.47 4.12
C ASP A 184 4.70 -6.23 3.00
N THR A 185 3.84 -7.17 3.35
CA THR A 185 2.90 -7.84 2.44
C THR A 185 1.49 -7.29 2.65
N TRP A 186 1.11 -6.30 1.84
CA TRP A 186 -0.15 -5.60 2.03
C TRP A 186 -1.31 -6.26 1.29
N ASN A 187 -2.48 -6.19 1.91
CA ASN A 187 -3.73 -6.76 1.40
C ASN A 187 -3.69 -8.30 1.25
N CYS A 188 -2.79 -8.94 1.99
CA CYS A 188 -2.65 -10.40 2.01
C CYS A 188 -3.43 -11.05 3.15
N SER A 189 -3.81 -10.28 4.17
CA SER A 189 -4.65 -10.73 5.28
C SER A 189 -6.11 -10.34 5.08
N GLU A 190 -7.01 -11.05 5.71
CA GLU A 190 -8.44 -10.72 5.75
C GLU A 190 -8.77 -9.44 6.53
N TYR A 191 -7.81 -8.92 7.29
CA TYR A 191 -7.91 -7.67 8.07
C TYR A 191 -7.61 -6.44 7.25
N GLU A 192 -7.10 -6.62 6.04
CA GLU A 192 -6.74 -5.53 5.15
C GLU A 192 -7.73 -5.43 3.99
N ASP A 193 -8.03 -4.20 3.61
CA ASP A 193 -8.94 -3.91 2.53
C ASP A 193 -8.38 -2.81 1.63
N LEU A 194 -7.27 -3.12 0.98
CA LEU A 194 -6.57 -2.24 0.06
C LEU A 194 -6.76 -2.67 -1.41
N HIS A 195 -7.89 -3.27 -1.74
CA HIS A 195 -8.15 -3.79 -3.08
C HIS A 195 -8.35 -2.69 -4.13
N SER A 196 -7.64 -2.76 -5.24
CA SER A 196 -7.86 -1.89 -6.40
C SER A 196 -9.28 -1.99 -6.96
N ASN A 197 -9.89 -3.17 -6.89
CA ASN A 197 -11.26 -3.40 -7.35
C ASN A 197 -12.33 -2.60 -6.60
N LYS A 198 -12.01 -2.02 -5.45
CA LYS A 198 -12.94 -1.13 -4.74
C LYS A 198 -13.22 0.15 -5.49
N ILE A 199 -12.31 0.63 -6.30
CA ILE A 199 -12.49 1.85 -7.10
C ILE A 199 -13.66 1.66 -8.06
N LYS A 200 -13.76 0.49 -8.71
CA LYS A 200 -14.87 0.18 -9.64
C LYS A 200 -16.23 0.06 -8.94
N ARG A 201 -16.24 -0.17 -7.63
CA ARG A 201 -17.46 -0.33 -6.80
C ARG A 201 -17.82 0.91 -6.00
N ASN A 202 -16.86 1.82 -5.78
CA ASN A 202 -17.05 3.01 -4.96
C ASN A 202 -17.12 4.26 -5.83
N ALA A 203 -18.33 4.59 -6.29
CA ALA A 203 -18.59 5.74 -7.15
C ALA A 203 -18.08 7.10 -6.62
N LYS A 204 -17.72 7.18 -5.33
CA LYS A 204 -17.18 8.41 -4.72
C LYS A 204 -15.69 8.64 -5.00
N GLU A 205 -14.94 7.59 -5.31
CA GLU A 205 -13.52 7.68 -5.63
C GLU A 205 -13.26 7.69 -7.14
N TYR A 206 -14.29 7.35 -7.94
CA TYR A 206 -14.17 7.18 -9.37
C TYR A 206 -14.17 8.54 -10.09
N THR A 207 -13.19 8.79 -10.93
CA THR A 207 -13.19 9.94 -11.83
C THR A 207 -14.09 9.68 -13.02
N PRO A 208 -15.03 10.59 -13.36
CA PRO A 208 -16.12 10.34 -14.33
C PRO A 208 -15.69 10.11 -15.79
N ASN A 209 -14.46 10.35 -16.16
CA ASN A 209 -14.00 10.28 -17.55
C ASN A 209 -13.68 8.87 -18.03
N GLY A 210 -14.16 7.85 -17.31
CA GLY A 210 -14.54 6.54 -17.85
C GLY A 210 -13.52 5.72 -18.61
N SER A 211 -12.34 6.20 -18.88
CA SER A 211 -11.25 5.37 -19.39
C SER A 211 -10.81 4.41 -18.26
N GLU A 212 -10.35 3.25 -18.63
CA GLU A 212 -9.83 2.22 -17.69
C GLU A 212 -8.58 2.73 -16.96
N ILE A 213 -8.76 3.80 -16.19
CA ILE A 213 -7.71 4.49 -15.47
C ILE A 213 -7.17 3.55 -14.43
N THR A 214 -5.88 3.38 -14.43
CA THR A 214 -5.08 2.64 -13.45
C THR A 214 -5.02 3.37 -12.10
N GLN A 215 -6.17 3.92 -11.66
CA GLN A 215 -6.30 4.67 -10.42
C GLN A 215 -5.96 3.78 -9.22
N LYS A 216 -5.09 4.24 -8.33
CA LYS A 216 -4.78 3.55 -7.08
C LYS A 216 -5.82 3.88 -6.00
N PRO A 217 -6.15 2.95 -5.08
CA PRO A 217 -7.11 3.22 -4.00
C PRO A 217 -6.58 4.27 -3.03
N GLU A 218 -7.45 5.21 -2.63
CA GLU A 218 -7.09 6.24 -1.64
C GLU A 218 -6.57 5.64 -0.33
N GLN A 219 -7.10 4.50 0.09
CA GLN A 219 -6.68 3.81 1.32
C GLN A 219 -5.21 3.37 1.29
N LEU A 220 -4.68 2.99 0.11
CA LEU A 220 -3.27 2.69 -0.06
C LEU A 220 -2.41 3.93 0.23
N LEU A 221 -2.78 5.06 -0.40
CA LEU A 221 -2.09 6.35 -0.22
C LEU A 221 -2.28 6.89 1.20
N GLN A 222 -3.46 6.72 1.78
CA GLN A 222 -3.74 7.11 3.16
C GLN A 222 -2.81 6.40 4.15
N ARG A 223 -2.57 5.10 3.97
CA ARG A 223 -1.63 4.32 4.78
C ARG A 223 -0.22 4.91 4.68
N ILE A 224 0.29 5.09 3.47
CA ILE A 224 1.63 5.63 3.22
C ILE A 224 1.78 7.03 3.85
N ILE A 225 0.87 7.95 3.49
CA ILE A 225 0.94 9.35 3.90
C ILE A 225 0.80 9.50 5.42
N SER A 226 -0.12 8.76 6.03
CA SER A 226 -0.33 8.85 7.48
C SER A 226 0.86 8.39 8.30
N LEU A 227 1.57 7.36 7.84
CA LEU A 227 2.71 6.78 8.56
C LEU A 227 4.00 7.54 8.36
N THR A 228 4.13 8.29 7.25
CA THR A 228 5.40 8.91 6.86
C THR A 228 5.42 10.44 6.93
N THR A 229 4.29 11.05 7.31
CA THR A 229 4.14 12.51 7.33
C THR A 229 3.31 13.01 8.51
N ASN A 230 3.50 14.28 8.86
CA ASN A 230 2.65 15.04 9.77
C ASN A 230 1.73 16.00 9.00
N LYS A 231 0.75 16.60 9.70
CA LYS A 231 -0.04 17.71 9.13
C LYS A 231 0.90 18.83 8.66
N ASN A 232 0.56 19.45 7.53
CA ASN A 232 1.32 20.49 6.86
C ASN A 232 2.66 20.05 6.22
N ASP A 233 3.08 18.79 6.32
CA ASP A 233 4.18 18.29 5.51
C ASP A 233 3.81 18.32 4.03
N ILE A 234 4.82 18.41 3.17
CA ILE A 234 4.63 18.43 1.72
C ILE A 234 4.80 17.03 1.17
N ILE A 235 3.80 16.59 0.40
CA ILE A 235 3.81 15.40 -0.43
C ILE A 235 4.09 15.82 -1.87
N PHE A 236 4.91 15.08 -2.59
CA PHE A 236 5.20 15.35 -3.99
C PHE A 236 4.94 14.10 -4.84
N ASP A 237 4.16 14.29 -5.90
CA ASP A 237 3.88 13.27 -6.90
C ASP A 237 4.07 13.89 -8.29
N PHE A 238 5.08 13.44 -9.01
CA PHE A 238 5.38 13.95 -10.36
C PHE A 238 4.95 13.00 -11.48
N PHE A 239 4.08 12.03 -11.13
CA PHE A 239 3.30 11.21 -12.06
C PHE A 239 1.88 11.11 -11.50
N SER A 240 1.23 12.28 -11.34
CA SER A 240 0.00 12.40 -10.55
C SER A 240 -1.20 11.64 -11.11
N GLY A 241 -1.22 11.37 -12.42
CA GLY A 241 -2.31 10.67 -13.11
C GLY A 241 -3.68 11.23 -12.74
N SER A 242 -4.55 10.39 -12.20
CA SER A 242 -5.89 10.79 -11.73
C SER A 242 -5.89 11.71 -10.49
N GLY A 243 -4.73 11.96 -9.87
CA GLY A 243 -4.60 12.82 -8.71
C GLY A 243 -4.92 12.17 -7.36
N THR A 244 -4.96 10.85 -7.27
CA THR A 244 -5.29 10.15 -6.01
C THR A 244 -4.36 10.51 -4.87
N THR A 245 -3.05 10.59 -5.12
CA THR A 245 -2.05 11.00 -4.12
C THR A 245 -2.35 12.40 -3.59
N ILE A 246 -2.64 13.32 -4.49
CA ILE A 246 -2.92 14.73 -4.19
C ILE A 246 -4.21 14.87 -3.38
N ALA A 247 -5.28 14.21 -3.83
CA ALA A 247 -6.58 14.21 -3.16
C ALA A 247 -6.46 13.64 -1.74
N THR A 248 -5.74 12.53 -1.59
CA THR A 248 -5.52 11.89 -0.28
C THR A 248 -4.70 12.80 0.64
N ALA A 249 -3.61 13.40 0.14
CA ALA A 249 -2.79 14.34 0.90
C ALA A 249 -3.61 15.53 1.40
N HIS A 250 -4.46 16.10 0.53
CA HIS A 250 -5.36 17.20 0.88
C HIS A 250 -6.35 16.83 1.98
N LYS A 251 -7.05 15.70 1.83
CA LYS A 251 -8.01 15.18 2.83
C LYS A 251 -7.36 14.95 4.20
N LEU A 252 -6.09 14.58 4.22
CA LEU A 252 -5.33 14.34 5.44
C LEU A 252 -4.69 15.63 6.02
N GLY A 253 -4.92 16.80 5.45
CA GLY A 253 -4.36 18.07 5.89
C GLY A 253 -2.85 18.22 5.64
N ARG A 254 -2.34 17.56 4.59
CA ARG A 254 -0.97 17.74 4.09
C ARG A 254 -0.97 18.76 2.96
N LYS A 255 0.16 19.40 2.75
CA LYS A 255 0.43 20.19 1.54
C LYS A 255 0.88 19.24 0.45
N TRP A 256 0.69 19.63 -0.79
CA TRP A 256 1.01 18.76 -1.90
C TRP A 256 1.53 19.52 -3.11
N ILE A 257 2.29 18.84 -3.93
CA ILE A 257 2.74 19.24 -5.26
C ILE A 257 2.45 18.07 -6.18
N GLY A 258 1.69 18.31 -7.23
CA GLY A 258 1.40 17.33 -8.28
C GLY A 258 1.90 17.83 -9.61
N VAL A 259 2.43 16.94 -10.43
CA VAL A 259 2.80 17.19 -11.82
C VAL A 259 2.21 16.08 -12.67
N GLU A 260 1.54 16.45 -13.74
CA GLU A 260 1.04 15.56 -14.79
C GLU A 260 1.38 16.17 -16.15
N MET A 261 1.54 15.33 -17.15
CA MET A 261 1.86 15.76 -18.53
C MET A 261 0.63 15.73 -19.41
#